data_c1ecb2da6b52826b3490299d02a8cc66
#
_entry.id   c1ecb2da6b52826b3490299d02a8cc66
#
_cell.length_a   1.000
_cell.length_b   1.000
_cell.length_c   1.000
_cell.angle_alpha   90.00
_cell.angle_beta   90.00
_cell.angle_gamma   90.00
#
_symmetry.space_group_name_H-M   'P 1'
#
loop_
_entity.id
_entity.type
_entity.pdbx_description
1 polymer ?
#
loop_
_entity_poly.entity_id
_entity_poly.type
_entity_poly.pdbx_seq_one_letter_code
_entity_poly.pdbx_strand_id
1 'polypeptide(L)' 'MQAMLNNPDRWYSTKEICAYLGISRETLLTWISEKGLPAHKMGRNWKFKTAEVDAWVKSGKAEKRQNNKYP' A
#
# COMPACT_ATOMS: atom_id res chain seq x y z
N MET A 1 -21.58 10.73 -1.20
CA MET A 1 -21.24 9.83 -0.63
C MET A 1 -20.22 9.05 -1.09
N GLN A 2 -20.14 8.74 -2.27
CA GLN A 2 -19.15 7.97 -2.74
C GLN A 2 -17.87 8.61 -2.58
N ALA A 3 -17.78 9.86 -2.69
CA ALA A 3 -16.56 10.51 -2.56
C ALA A 3 -15.89 10.24 -1.27
N MET A 4 -16.63 9.94 -0.27
CA MET A 4 -16.04 9.66 0.94
C MET A 4 -15.29 8.43 0.95
N LEU A 5 -15.62 7.49 0.12
CA LEU A 5 -14.93 6.25 0.10
C LEU A 5 -13.57 6.38 -0.50
N ASN A 6 -13.33 7.45 -1.26
CA ASN A 6 -12.05 7.60 -1.88
C ASN A 6 -11.24 8.72 -1.30
N ASN A 7 -11.57 9.15 -0.13
CA ASN A 7 -10.87 10.24 0.49
C ASN A 7 -9.46 9.83 0.82
N PRO A 8 -8.46 10.42 0.21
CA PRO A 8 -7.08 10.01 0.44
C PRO A 8 -6.57 10.37 1.82
N ASP A 9 -7.32 11.18 2.54
CA ASP A 9 -6.90 11.51 3.87
C ASP A 9 -7.39 10.56 4.92
N ARG A 10 -8.22 9.60 4.57
CA ARG A 10 -8.68 8.72 5.60
C ARG A 10 -7.70 7.58 5.73
N TRP A 11 -7.71 6.94 6.87
CA TRP A 11 -6.82 5.81 7.09
C TRP A 11 -7.48 4.53 6.58
N TYR A 12 -6.68 3.68 5.96
CA TYR A 12 -7.15 2.40 5.46
C TYR A 12 -6.58 1.28 6.30
N SER A 13 -7.37 0.25 6.53
CA SER A 13 -6.90 -0.91 7.28
C SER A 13 -6.09 -1.80 6.36
N THR A 14 -5.45 -2.82 6.93
CA THR A 14 -4.71 -3.80 6.15
C THR A 14 -5.61 -4.42 5.10
N LYS A 15 -6.81 -4.82 5.48
CA LYS A 15 -7.70 -5.46 4.55
C LYS A 15 -8.09 -4.51 3.43
N GLU A 16 -8.35 -3.27 3.78
CA GLU A 16 -8.75 -2.29 2.78
C GLU A 16 -7.62 -1.98 1.82
N ILE A 17 -6.41 -1.85 2.31
CA ILE A 17 -5.32 -1.49 1.43
C ILE A 17 -4.94 -2.67 0.54
N CYS A 18 -5.09 -3.90 1.03
CA CYS A 18 -4.86 -5.06 0.18
C CYS A 18 -5.84 -5.08 -0.98
N ALA A 19 -7.10 -4.77 -0.70
CA ALA A 19 -8.11 -4.74 -1.75
C ALA A 19 -7.81 -3.60 -2.72
N TYR A 20 -7.39 -2.47 -2.21
CA TYR A 20 -7.08 -1.32 -3.03
C TYR A 20 -5.93 -1.62 -3.99
N LEU A 21 -4.92 -2.31 -3.52
CA LEU A 21 -3.77 -2.64 -4.34
C LEU A 21 -3.90 -3.95 -5.09
N GLY A 22 -4.88 -4.75 -4.73
CA GLY A 22 -5.07 -6.03 -5.40
C GLY A 22 -4.01 -7.04 -5.03
N ILE A 23 -3.55 -7.04 -3.79
CA ILE A 23 -2.50 -7.97 -3.35
C ILE A 23 -2.94 -8.73 -2.12
N SER A 24 -2.19 -9.78 -1.81
CA SER A 24 -2.49 -10.58 -0.65
C SER A 24 -1.89 -9.92 0.58
N ARG A 25 -2.32 -10.36 1.74
CA ARG A 25 -1.79 -9.85 2.98
C ARG A 25 -0.31 -10.15 3.09
N GLU A 26 0.11 -11.34 2.67
CA GLU A 26 1.49 -11.69 2.75
C GLU A 26 2.35 -10.79 1.90
N THR A 27 1.88 -10.46 0.72
CA THR A 27 2.60 -9.56 -0.16
C THR A 27 2.71 -8.20 0.48
N LEU A 28 1.62 -7.74 1.08
CA LEU A 28 1.63 -6.45 1.73
C LEU A 28 2.67 -6.40 2.84
N LEU A 29 2.72 -7.43 3.67
CA LEU A 29 3.67 -7.44 4.78
C LEU A 29 5.11 -7.45 4.28
N THR A 30 5.35 -8.16 3.20
CA THR A 30 6.68 -8.20 2.60
C THR A 30 7.05 -6.81 2.08
N TRP A 31 6.10 -6.13 1.45
CA TRP A 31 6.39 -4.81 0.92
C TRP A 31 6.69 -3.82 2.04
N ILE A 32 6.00 -3.95 3.16
CA ILE A 32 6.26 -3.09 4.29
C ILE A 32 7.66 -3.34 4.83
N SER A 33 8.02 -4.58 5.01
CA SER A 33 9.32 -4.88 5.63
C SER A 33 10.50 -4.81 4.68
N GLU A 34 10.28 -5.12 3.43
CA GLU A 34 11.41 -5.18 2.51
C GLU A 34 11.48 -4.11 1.45
N LYS A 35 10.38 -3.50 1.13
CA LYS A 35 10.39 -2.53 0.07
C LYS A 35 10.01 -1.12 0.49
N GLY A 36 9.80 -0.94 1.76
CA GLY A 36 9.55 0.41 2.28
C GLY A 36 8.18 0.99 2.02
N LEU A 37 7.19 0.14 1.85
CA LEU A 37 5.84 0.64 1.64
C LEU A 37 5.43 1.47 2.84
N PRO A 38 4.89 2.67 2.65
CA PRO A 38 4.51 3.52 3.77
C PRO A 38 3.37 2.91 4.57
N ALA A 39 3.63 2.66 5.83
CA ALA A 39 2.63 2.09 6.72
C ALA A 39 2.84 2.67 8.12
N HIS A 40 1.77 2.83 8.86
CA HIS A 40 1.83 3.41 10.18
C HIS A 40 1.21 2.45 11.18
N LYS A 41 1.94 2.16 12.25
CA LYS A 41 1.42 1.22 13.22
C LYS A 41 0.64 1.96 14.26
N MET A 42 -0.60 1.58 14.45
CA MET A 42 -1.45 2.19 15.45
C MET A 42 -1.96 1.10 16.35
N GLY A 43 -1.38 1.01 17.54
CA GLY A 43 -1.71 -0.06 18.45
C GLY A 43 -1.23 -1.36 17.84
N ARG A 44 -2.12 -2.30 17.59
CA ARG A 44 -1.73 -3.54 17.01
C ARG A 44 -1.96 -3.60 15.55
N ASN A 45 -2.54 -2.55 14.95
CA ASN A 45 -2.92 -2.60 13.56
C ASN A 45 -2.11 -1.68 12.69
N TRP A 46 -1.89 -2.06 11.47
CA TRP A 46 -1.25 -1.21 10.50
C TRP A 46 -2.32 -0.36 9.84
N LYS A 47 -2.01 0.90 9.60
CA LYS A 47 -2.93 1.78 8.89
C LYS A 47 -2.18 2.44 7.77
N PHE A 48 -2.90 2.78 6.71
CA PHE A 48 -2.29 3.27 5.49
C PHE A 48 -3.02 4.47 4.93
N LYS A 49 -2.29 5.33 4.23
CA LYS A 49 -2.90 6.46 3.54
C LYS A 49 -2.68 6.24 2.07
N THR A 50 -3.74 6.26 1.28
CA THR A 50 -3.61 5.94 -0.14
C THR A 50 -2.73 6.94 -0.86
N ALA A 51 -2.71 8.20 -0.43
CA ALA A 51 -1.86 9.17 -1.09
C ALA A 51 -0.38 8.78 -0.96
N GLU A 52 0.01 8.27 0.20
CA GLU A 52 1.38 7.86 0.42
C GLU A 52 1.69 6.59 -0.36
N VAL A 53 0.75 5.67 -0.34
CA VAL A 53 0.94 4.41 -1.01
C VAL A 53 1.02 4.62 -2.53
N ASP A 54 0.17 5.49 -3.05
CA ASP A 54 0.19 5.78 -4.47
C ASP A 54 1.52 6.39 -4.89
N ALA A 55 2.05 7.29 -4.10
CA ALA A 55 3.32 7.91 -4.42
C ALA A 55 4.43 6.85 -4.43
N TRP A 56 4.37 5.93 -3.46
CA TRP A 56 5.36 4.87 -3.37
C TRP A 56 5.27 3.94 -4.58
N VAL A 57 4.05 3.60 -4.99
CA VAL A 57 3.87 2.74 -6.16
C VAL A 57 4.37 3.45 -7.40
N LYS A 58 4.06 4.72 -7.55
CA LYS A 58 4.49 5.45 -8.71
C LYS A 58 5.99 5.62 -8.78
N SER A 59 6.66 5.52 -7.65
CA SER A 59 8.10 5.66 -7.65
C SER A 59 8.76 4.39 -8.17
N GLY A 60 7.99 3.33 -8.38
CA GLY A 60 8.53 2.09 -8.89
C GLY A 60 9.12 1.17 -7.86
N LYS A 61 9.02 1.50 -6.61
CA LYS A 61 9.64 0.65 -5.60
C LYS A 61 8.99 -0.71 -5.45
N ALA A 62 7.72 -0.82 -5.79
CA ALA A 62 7.06 -2.09 -5.70
C ALA A 62 7.63 -3.07 -6.71
N GLU A 63 8.08 -2.57 -7.86
CA GLU A 63 8.61 -3.45 -8.84
C GLU A 63 10.01 -3.33 -9.02
N LYS A 64 10.77 -2.82 -8.13
CA LYS A 64 12.08 -2.75 -8.32
C LYS A 64 12.78 -3.85 -8.79
N ARG A 65 12.66 -4.89 -8.50
CA ARG A 65 13.43 -5.91 -8.96
C ARG A 65 12.99 -6.41 -10.12
N GLN A 66 12.15 -6.30 -10.54
CA GLN A 66 11.68 -6.90 -11.59
C GLN A 66 11.78 -6.30 -12.60
N ASN A 67 12.18 -5.67 -12.70
CA ASN A 67 12.24 -5.08 -13.62
C ASN A 67 12.57 -5.48 -14.68
N ASN A 68 12.72 -5.97 -14.52
CA ASN A 68 12.92 -6.35 -15.33
C ASN A 68 12.33 -6.82 -16.23
N LYS A 69 12.06 -7.20 -16.18
CA LYS A 69 11.57 -7.73 -16.90
C LYS A 69 10.64 -7.54 -17.64
N TYR A 70 10.23 -7.41 -17.80
CA TYR A 70 9.30 -7.34 -18.36
C TYR A 70 9.19 -7.05 -19.18
N PRO A 71 9.02 -7.32 -19.44
CA PRO A 71 8.84 -7.09 -20.11
C PRO A 71 8.48 -6.87 -20.41
#